data_e1b9944cbec9753c7375daaf70bc59a8
#
_entry.id   e1b9944cbec9753c7375daaf70bc59a8
#
_cell.length_a   1.000
_cell.length_b   1.000
_cell.length_c   1.000
_cell.angle_alpha   90.00
_cell.angle_beta   90.00
_cell.angle_gamma   90.00
#
_symmetry.space_group_name_H-M   'P 1'
#
loop_
_entity.id
_entity.type
_entity.pdbx_description
1 polymer ?
#
loop_
_entity_poly.entity_id
_entity_poly.type
_entity_poly.pdbx_seq_one_letter_code
_entity_poly.pdbx_strand_id
1 'polypeptide(L)'
;MGQEERIQNAYRGLGGKRTFYDGMITCSTLSGRAVCRLIWGMDRAETQDYLSAALAGIPEGFSGRLLEVPVGTGILTMPLYREMPEAEITCLDYSPEMLERAKCRGEGLSHVRFQQGDVGALPFGDGSFDIVLSLNGFHAFPDKEAAWREIFRVLRPSGTFCGCFYVRGQNRRTDWLVRRLYVPKGWFTPPFETAESLWHRLEETFGPAKVRTVQSMASFVCRKAKEKHP
;
A
#
# COMPACT_ATOMS: atom_id res chain seq x y z
N MET A 1 9.00 -7.76 23.73
CA MET A 1 8.85 -6.79 22.64
C MET A 1 7.82 -7.35 21.68
N GLY A 2 6.65 -6.73 21.62
CA GLY A 2 5.54 -7.17 20.77
C GLY A 2 5.88 -7.02 19.27
N GLN A 3 5.10 -7.68 18.41
CA GLN A 3 5.30 -7.62 16.97
C GLN A 3 5.18 -6.18 16.44
N GLU A 4 4.25 -5.42 16.98
CA GLU A 4 4.03 -3.99 16.67
C GLU A 4 5.25 -3.12 17.02
N GLU A 5 5.83 -3.34 18.20
CA GLU A 5 7.05 -2.64 18.64
C GLU A 5 8.26 -2.94 17.74
N ARG A 6 8.35 -4.17 17.22
CA ARG A 6 9.38 -4.56 16.24
C ARG A 6 9.21 -3.83 14.91
N ILE A 7 7.97 -3.71 14.43
CA ILE A 7 7.64 -3.00 13.19
C ILE A 7 7.95 -1.50 13.36
N GLN A 8 7.51 -0.86 14.45
CA GLN A 8 7.85 0.54 14.72
C GLN A 8 9.36 0.78 14.76
N ASN A 9 10.09 -0.06 15.48
CA ASN A 9 11.56 0.08 15.56
C ASN A 9 12.25 -0.15 14.21
N ALA A 10 11.72 -1.04 13.38
CA ALA A 10 12.21 -1.28 12.03
C ALA A 10 12.06 -0.02 11.14
N TYR A 11 10.91 0.64 11.22
CA TYR A 11 10.67 1.88 10.45
C TYR A 11 11.43 3.09 11.01
N ARG A 12 11.65 3.20 12.34
CA ARG A 12 12.56 4.21 12.92
C ARG A 12 13.98 4.09 12.35
N GLY A 13 14.51 2.87 12.23
CA GLY A 13 15.83 2.62 11.63
C GLY A 13 15.93 3.03 10.15
N LEU A 14 14.84 2.89 9.39
CA LEU A 14 14.74 3.37 8.00
C LEU A 14 14.58 4.89 7.94
N GLY A 15 13.95 5.48 8.96
CA GLY A 15 13.70 6.90 9.11
C GLY A 15 14.94 7.78 9.04
N GLY A 16 16.08 7.35 9.57
CA GLY A 16 17.34 8.09 9.58
C GLY A 16 18.02 8.25 8.21
N LYS A 17 17.66 7.45 7.20
CA LYS A 17 18.24 7.47 5.84
C LYS A 17 17.21 7.94 4.80
N ARG A 18 16.80 9.21 4.91
CA ARG A 18 15.72 9.84 4.11
C ARG A 18 15.77 9.50 2.62
N THR A 19 16.92 9.60 1.99
CA THR A 19 17.12 9.40 0.54
C THR A 19 17.17 7.94 0.12
N PHE A 20 17.58 7.02 1.00
CA PHE A 20 17.75 5.62 0.64
C PHE A 20 16.40 4.89 0.51
N TYR A 21 15.50 5.05 1.49
CA TYR A 21 14.17 4.41 1.46
C TYR A 21 13.35 4.88 0.27
N ASP A 22 13.26 6.21 0.09
CA ASP A 22 12.53 6.79 -1.03
C ASP A 22 13.13 6.39 -2.38
N GLY A 23 14.46 6.40 -2.48
CA GLY A 23 15.18 5.95 -3.68
C GLY A 23 14.98 4.48 -4.01
N MET A 24 14.80 3.64 -3.00
CA MET A 24 14.48 2.22 -3.16
C MET A 24 13.05 2.02 -3.68
N ILE A 25 12.07 2.74 -3.11
CA ILE A 25 10.65 2.62 -3.52
C ILE A 25 10.44 3.15 -4.94
N THR A 26 11.12 4.23 -5.30
CA THR A 26 10.94 4.92 -6.61
C THR A 26 11.96 4.49 -7.67
N CYS A 27 12.95 3.64 -7.34
CA CYS A 27 14.11 3.34 -8.20
C CYS A 27 14.81 4.60 -8.76
N SER A 28 14.76 5.73 -8.04
CA SER A 28 15.25 7.03 -8.54
C SER A 28 16.74 7.25 -8.31
N THR A 29 17.33 6.64 -7.28
CA THR A 29 18.77 6.77 -6.96
C THR A 29 19.57 5.58 -7.48
N LEU A 30 20.89 5.72 -7.66
CA LEU A 30 21.76 4.62 -8.08
C LEU A 30 21.72 3.44 -7.09
N SER A 31 21.76 3.73 -5.78
CA SER A 31 21.62 2.71 -4.73
C SER A 31 20.24 2.07 -4.73
N GLY A 32 19.17 2.85 -4.95
CA GLY A 32 17.81 2.35 -5.08
C GLY A 32 17.66 1.40 -6.28
N ARG A 33 18.20 1.78 -7.44
CA ARG A 33 18.21 0.91 -8.66
C ARG A 33 18.95 -0.39 -8.42
N ALA A 34 20.10 -0.34 -7.74
CA ALA A 34 20.86 -1.55 -7.38
C ALA A 34 20.03 -2.47 -6.49
N VAL A 35 19.35 -1.94 -5.47
CA VAL A 35 18.47 -2.71 -4.58
C VAL A 35 17.26 -3.27 -5.37
N CYS A 36 16.58 -2.45 -6.20
CA CYS A 36 15.48 -2.92 -7.02
C CYS A 36 15.92 -4.08 -7.91
N ARG A 37 17.05 -3.97 -8.60
CA ARG A 37 17.55 -5.02 -9.48
C ARG A 37 18.05 -6.26 -8.73
N LEU A 38 18.72 -6.08 -7.59
CA LEU A 38 19.29 -7.19 -6.83
C LEU A 38 18.25 -7.95 -6.01
N ILE A 39 17.30 -7.26 -5.40
CA ILE A 39 16.30 -7.87 -4.50
C ILE A 39 15.03 -8.21 -5.26
N TRP A 40 14.50 -7.25 -6.02
CA TRP A 40 13.20 -7.39 -6.68
C TRP A 40 13.29 -7.89 -8.12
N GLY A 41 14.49 -7.88 -8.72
CA GLY A 41 14.68 -8.23 -10.11
C GLY A 41 14.07 -7.23 -11.09
N MET A 42 13.71 -6.05 -10.61
CA MET A 42 13.00 -5.01 -11.38
C MET A 42 13.93 -3.90 -11.83
N ASP A 43 13.65 -3.35 -12.99
CA ASP A 43 14.17 -2.08 -13.44
C ASP A 43 13.19 -0.91 -13.17
N ARG A 44 13.52 0.29 -13.68
CA ARG A 44 12.69 1.47 -13.49
C ARG A 44 11.36 1.37 -14.26
N ALA A 45 11.38 0.81 -15.46
CA ALA A 45 10.18 0.68 -16.29
C ALA A 45 9.19 -0.31 -15.64
N GLU A 46 9.68 -1.46 -15.17
CA GLU A 46 8.90 -2.45 -14.43
C GLU A 46 8.33 -1.87 -13.13
N THR A 47 9.12 -1.02 -12.43
CA THR A 47 8.64 -0.31 -11.22
C THR A 47 7.50 0.65 -11.55
N GLN A 48 7.62 1.42 -12.62
CA GLN A 48 6.55 2.32 -13.07
C GLN A 48 5.31 1.56 -13.52
N ASP A 49 5.49 0.44 -14.19
CA ASP A 49 4.43 -0.40 -14.71
C ASP A 49 3.54 -0.97 -13.59
N TYR A 50 4.12 -1.58 -12.55
CA TYR A 50 3.31 -2.10 -11.44
C TYR A 50 2.65 -0.99 -10.61
N LEU A 51 3.31 0.16 -10.44
CA LEU A 51 2.71 1.29 -9.74
C LEU A 51 1.54 1.89 -10.53
N SER A 52 1.68 2.06 -11.84
CA SER A 52 0.61 2.52 -12.72
C SER A 52 -0.59 1.55 -12.68
N ALA A 53 -0.33 0.26 -12.69
CA ALA A 53 -1.39 -0.76 -12.56
C ALA A 53 -2.08 -0.70 -11.18
N ALA A 54 -1.34 -0.41 -10.10
CA ALA A 54 -1.91 -0.25 -8.76
C ALA A 54 -2.80 0.99 -8.64
N LEU A 55 -2.47 2.07 -9.35
CA LEU A 55 -3.22 3.33 -9.37
C LEU A 55 -4.37 3.34 -10.38
N ALA A 56 -4.49 2.35 -11.25
CA ALA A 56 -5.53 2.27 -12.27
C ALA A 56 -6.98 2.19 -11.72
N GLY A 57 -7.12 1.97 -10.40
CA GLY A 57 -8.40 2.04 -9.71
C GLY A 57 -8.89 3.45 -9.40
N ILE A 58 -8.05 4.48 -9.58
CA ILE A 58 -8.38 5.89 -9.38
C ILE A 58 -8.71 6.50 -10.75
N PRO A 59 -9.97 6.88 -11.03
CA PRO A 59 -10.32 7.47 -12.31
C PRO A 59 -9.75 8.89 -12.45
N GLU A 60 -9.50 9.31 -13.68
CA GLU A 60 -9.14 10.68 -13.98
C GLU A 60 -10.27 11.64 -13.55
N GLY A 61 -9.91 12.78 -12.97
CA GLY A 61 -10.87 13.75 -12.44
C GLY A 61 -11.65 13.26 -11.21
N PHE A 62 -11.14 12.29 -10.47
CA PHE A 62 -11.79 11.80 -9.26
C PHE A 62 -11.98 12.92 -8.22
N SER A 63 -13.22 13.06 -7.71
CA SER A 63 -13.64 14.10 -6.75
C SER A 63 -14.33 13.53 -5.50
N GLY A 64 -14.22 12.22 -5.27
CA GLY A 64 -14.81 11.55 -4.11
C GLY A 64 -13.86 11.45 -2.92
N ARG A 65 -14.20 10.56 -1.97
CA ARG A 65 -13.43 10.32 -0.75
C ARG A 65 -12.47 9.14 -0.95
N LEU A 66 -11.18 9.39 -0.75
CA LEU A 66 -10.12 8.40 -0.88
C LEU A 66 -9.42 8.18 0.47
N LEU A 67 -9.24 6.93 0.88
CA LEU A 67 -8.36 6.53 1.97
C LEU A 67 -7.10 5.90 1.39
N GLU A 68 -5.94 6.43 1.75
CA GLU A 68 -4.66 5.75 1.54
C GLU A 68 -4.15 5.14 2.85
N VAL A 69 -3.86 3.83 2.85
CA VAL A 69 -3.33 3.11 4.02
C VAL A 69 -2.41 1.94 3.61
N PRO A 70 -1.13 1.96 4.03
CA PRO A 70 -0.41 3.04 4.71
C PRO A 70 0.08 4.09 3.69
N VAL A 71 0.15 5.36 4.10
CA VAL A 71 0.69 6.41 3.24
C VAL A 71 2.22 6.36 3.16
N GLY A 72 2.88 5.77 4.15
CA GLY A 72 4.32 5.77 4.24
C GLY A 72 4.91 7.19 4.24
N THR A 73 5.88 7.43 3.40
CA THR A 73 6.49 8.78 3.26
C THR A 73 5.73 9.69 2.31
N GLY A 74 4.67 9.22 1.65
CA GLY A 74 3.92 9.96 0.64
C GLY A 74 4.68 10.24 -0.67
N ILE A 75 5.85 9.62 -0.88
CA ILE A 75 6.69 9.88 -2.05
C ILE A 75 6.02 9.50 -3.37
N LEU A 76 5.15 8.49 -3.36
CA LEU A 76 4.45 8.02 -4.55
C LEU A 76 3.18 8.82 -4.83
N THR A 77 2.48 9.24 -3.80
CA THR A 77 1.08 9.68 -3.88
C THR A 77 0.90 11.19 -3.73
N MET A 78 1.75 11.90 -3.00
CA MET A 78 1.62 13.35 -2.87
C MET A 78 1.72 14.09 -4.23
N PRO A 79 2.56 13.70 -5.20
CA PRO A 79 2.52 14.30 -6.55
C PRO A 79 1.18 14.08 -7.25
N LEU A 80 0.60 12.87 -7.14
CA LEU A 80 -0.72 12.55 -7.70
C LEU A 80 -1.82 13.39 -7.05
N TYR A 81 -1.79 13.55 -5.72
CA TYR A 81 -2.82 14.28 -4.99
C TYR A 81 -2.84 15.77 -5.30
N ARG A 82 -1.71 16.36 -5.72
CA ARG A 82 -1.68 17.75 -6.24
C ARG A 82 -2.54 17.94 -7.48
N GLU A 83 -2.69 16.89 -8.28
CA GLU A 83 -3.50 16.91 -9.50
C GLU A 83 -4.98 16.54 -9.24
N MET A 84 -5.36 16.35 -7.97
CA MET A 84 -6.70 15.92 -7.56
C MET A 84 -7.32 16.90 -6.54
N PRO A 85 -7.41 18.21 -6.84
CA PRO A 85 -7.82 19.22 -5.86
C PRO A 85 -9.29 19.09 -5.39
N GLU A 86 -10.13 18.41 -6.17
CA GLU A 86 -11.55 18.20 -5.86
C GLU A 86 -11.80 16.92 -5.01
N ALA A 87 -10.79 16.10 -4.77
CA ALA A 87 -10.92 14.88 -3.97
C ALA A 87 -10.74 15.19 -2.48
N GLU A 88 -11.47 14.48 -1.62
CA GLU A 88 -11.23 14.47 -0.18
C GLU A 88 -10.34 13.27 0.17
N ILE A 89 -9.07 13.52 0.49
CA ILE A 89 -8.09 12.47 0.69
C ILE A 89 -7.74 12.35 2.18
N THR A 90 -7.81 11.13 2.71
CA THR A 90 -7.32 10.79 4.04
C THR A 90 -6.14 9.84 3.92
N CYS A 91 -5.00 10.24 4.47
CA CYS A 91 -3.77 9.48 4.51
C CYS A 91 -3.54 8.94 5.92
N LEU A 92 -3.52 7.61 6.08
CA LEU A 92 -3.33 6.97 7.37
C LEU A 92 -2.02 6.18 7.39
N ASP A 93 -1.29 6.28 8.50
CA ASP A 93 -0.11 5.44 8.76
C ASP A 93 0.00 5.14 10.26
N TYR A 94 0.54 3.98 10.59
CA TYR A 94 0.81 3.58 11.96
C TYR A 94 2.05 4.25 12.54
N SER A 95 3.07 4.52 11.69
CA SER A 95 4.33 5.15 12.07
C SER A 95 4.20 6.68 12.08
N PRO A 96 4.38 7.34 13.24
CA PRO A 96 4.40 8.79 13.30
C PRO A 96 5.53 9.40 12.45
N GLU A 97 6.68 8.72 12.34
CA GLU A 97 7.81 9.20 11.54
C GLU A 97 7.49 9.20 10.04
N MET A 98 6.77 8.18 9.54
CA MET A 98 6.32 8.13 8.16
C MET A 98 5.28 9.21 7.90
N LEU A 99 4.32 9.35 8.80
CA LEU A 99 3.26 10.34 8.70
C LEU A 99 3.79 11.78 8.66
N GLU A 100 4.77 12.12 9.50
CA GLU A 100 5.40 13.45 9.48
C GLU A 100 6.10 13.74 8.13
N ARG A 101 6.70 12.74 7.51
CA ARG A 101 7.28 12.90 6.16
C ARG A 101 6.22 13.08 5.09
N ALA A 102 5.12 12.34 5.18
CA ALA A 102 3.99 12.50 4.29
C ALA A 102 3.40 13.92 4.42
N LYS A 103 3.22 14.42 5.65
CA LYS A 103 2.76 15.80 5.91
C LYS A 103 3.68 16.85 5.28
N CYS A 104 5.00 16.72 5.47
CA CYS A 104 5.96 17.64 4.85
C CYS A 104 5.87 17.66 3.31
N ARG A 105 5.60 16.50 2.69
CA ARG A 105 5.42 16.42 1.23
C ARG A 105 4.06 16.92 0.76
N GLY A 106 3.04 16.74 1.58
CA GLY A 106 1.68 17.23 1.36
C GLY A 106 1.46 18.67 1.77
N GLU A 107 2.52 19.41 2.14
CA GLU A 107 2.38 20.82 2.50
C GLU A 107 1.68 21.62 1.39
N GLY A 108 0.68 22.42 1.78
CA GLY A 108 -0.16 23.19 0.86
C GLY A 108 -1.35 22.41 0.26
N LEU A 109 -1.49 21.10 0.51
CA LEU A 109 -2.64 20.31 0.04
C LEU A 109 -3.77 20.35 1.09
N SER A 110 -4.63 21.36 1.04
CA SER A 110 -5.73 21.56 2.02
C SER A 110 -6.80 20.45 1.99
N HIS A 111 -6.91 19.72 0.88
CA HIS A 111 -7.83 18.59 0.67
C HIS A 111 -7.27 17.25 1.13
N VAL A 112 -6.02 17.22 1.63
CA VAL A 112 -5.36 16.00 2.16
C VAL A 112 -5.28 16.08 3.68
N ARG A 113 -5.86 15.11 4.37
CA ARG A 113 -5.81 14.96 5.83
C ARG A 113 -4.88 13.82 6.20
N PHE A 114 -4.10 14.00 7.27
CA PHE A 114 -3.15 13.00 7.76
C PHE A 114 -3.57 12.53 9.15
N GLN A 115 -3.70 11.23 9.34
CA GLN A 115 -4.14 10.62 10.58
C GLN A 115 -3.24 9.45 10.96
N GLN A 116 -2.80 9.42 12.22
CA GLN A 116 -2.14 8.24 12.77
C GLN A 116 -3.19 7.20 13.14
N GLY A 117 -2.96 5.93 12.78
CA GLY A 117 -3.91 4.86 13.10
C GLY A 117 -3.43 3.49 12.66
N ASP A 118 -4.17 2.48 13.11
CA ASP A 118 -3.97 1.09 12.74
C ASP A 118 -4.97 0.71 11.64
N VAL A 119 -4.48 0.08 10.57
CA VAL A 119 -5.33 -0.44 9.49
C VAL A 119 -6.28 -1.55 9.98
N GLY A 120 -5.90 -2.27 11.03
CA GLY A 120 -6.72 -3.31 11.65
C GLY A 120 -7.87 -2.77 12.51
N ALA A 121 -7.90 -1.45 12.79
CA ALA A 121 -8.92 -0.77 13.59
C ALA A 121 -9.13 0.66 13.07
N LEU A 122 -9.67 0.80 11.86
CA LEU A 122 -9.83 2.09 11.19
C LEU A 122 -10.88 2.96 11.89
N PRO A 123 -10.53 4.21 12.30
CA PRO A 123 -11.43 5.09 13.03
C PRO A 123 -12.45 5.80 12.13
N PHE A 124 -13.02 5.07 11.17
CA PHE A 124 -14.00 5.58 10.21
C PHE A 124 -15.26 4.74 10.22
N GLY A 125 -16.39 5.34 9.90
CA GLY A 125 -17.67 4.63 9.76
C GLY A 125 -17.71 3.72 8.52
N ASP A 126 -18.69 2.82 8.49
CA ASP A 126 -18.93 1.92 7.36
C ASP A 126 -19.21 2.72 6.08
N GLY A 127 -18.67 2.27 4.96
CA GLY A 127 -18.91 2.91 3.67
C GLY A 127 -18.43 4.37 3.56
N SER A 128 -17.45 4.79 4.37
CA SER A 128 -16.95 6.16 4.42
C SER A 128 -16.19 6.58 3.17
N PHE A 129 -15.65 5.63 2.39
CA PHE A 129 -14.76 5.93 1.27
C PHE A 129 -15.24 5.34 -0.06
N ASP A 130 -15.03 6.11 -1.12
CA ASP A 130 -15.26 5.70 -2.51
C ASP A 130 -14.13 4.82 -3.02
N ILE A 131 -12.90 5.15 -2.62
CA ILE A 131 -11.69 4.41 -2.96
C ILE A 131 -10.87 4.16 -1.69
N VAL A 132 -10.34 2.95 -1.56
CA VAL A 132 -9.24 2.66 -0.64
C VAL A 132 -8.02 2.27 -1.47
N LEU A 133 -6.89 2.93 -1.22
CA LEU A 133 -5.60 2.68 -1.84
C LEU A 133 -4.63 2.10 -0.82
N SER A 134 -3.95 0.99 -1.17
CA SER A 134 -2.91 0.42 -0.33
C SER A 134 -1.65 0.10 -1.14
N LEU A 135 -0.64 0.94 -1.01
CA LEU A 135 0.64 0.75 -1.69
C LEU A 135 1.69 0.18 -0.73
N ASN A 136 2.19 -1.01 -1.04
CA ASN A 136 3.25 -1.67 -0.27
C ASN A 136 2.93 -1.87 1.23
N GLY A 137 1.65 -2.03 1.60
CA GLY A 137 1.21 -2.17 2.99
C GLY A 137 1.10 -3.62 3.45
N PHE A 138 0.35 -4.45 2.74
CA PHE A 138 -0.07 -5.78 3.20
C PHE A 138 1.06 -6.74 3.56
N HIS A 139 2.21 -6.66 2.92
CA HIS A 139 3.34 -7.49 3.30
C HIS A 139 3.94 -7.11 4.67
N ALA A 140 3.61 -5.92 5.20
CA ALA A 140 4.12 -5.41 6.47
C ALA A 140 3.08 -5.46 7.61
N PHE A 141 1.78 -5.50 7.31
CA PHE A 141 0.73 -5.47 8.34
C PHE A 141 0.84 -6.64 9.32
N PRO A 142 0.74 -6.39 10.63
CA PRO A 142 0.83 -7.42 11.66
C PRO A 142 -0.41 -8.35 11.64
N ASP A 143 -1.60 -7.78 11.56
CA ASP A 143 -2.87 -8.50 11.42
C ASP A 143 -3.51 -8.18 10.06
N LYS A 144 -3.22 -9.02 9.08
CA LYS A 144 -3.76 -8.86 7.73
C LYS A 144 -5.26 -9.13 7.66
N GLU A 145 -5.76 -10.06 8.47
CA GLU A 145 -7.18 -10.38 8.46
C GLU A 145 -8.02 -9.23 9.01
N ALA A 146 -7.54 -8.55 10.06
CA ALA A 146 -8.16 -7.32 10.52
C ALA A 146 -8.12 -6.23 9.45
N ALA A 147 -6.98 -6.05 8.77
CA ALA A 147 -6.86 -5.08 7.69
C ALA A 147 -7.84 -5.34 6.54
N TRP A 148 -7.99 -6.61 6.10
CA TRP A 148 -8.97 -6.98 5.06
C TRP A 148 -10.40 -6.64 5.48
N ARG A 149 -10.80 -6.98 6.71
CA ARG A 149 -12.14 -6.70 7.24
C ARG A 149 -12.40 -5.20 7.32
N GLU A 150 -11.46 -4.43 7.86
CA GLU A 150 -11.61 -2.99 8.04
C GLU A 150 -11.65 -2.23 6.70
N ILE A 151 -10.79 -2.58 5.75
CA ILE A 151 -10.82 -2.01 4.40
C ILE A 151 -12.17 -2.31 3.73
N PHE A 152 -12.66 -3.55 3.83
CA PHE A 152 -13.98 -3.89 3.32
C PHE A 152 -15.08 -3.08 3.99
N ARG A 153 -15.04 -2.92 5.32
CA ARG A 153 -16.04 -2.20 6.09
C ARG A 153 -16.14 -0.73 5.69
N VAL A 154 -14.99 -0.04 5.65
CA VAL A 154 -14.97 1.40 5.35
C VAL A 154 -15.21 1.75 3.88
N LEU A 155 -15.07 0.79 2.98
CA LEU A 155 -15.33 0.96 1.56
C LEU A 155 -16.84 0.90 1.31
N ARG A 156 -17.41 1.89 0.61
CA ARG A 156 -18.84 1.91 0.25
C ARG A 156 -19.19 0.77 -0.72
N PRO A 157 -20.47 0.37 -0.81
CA PRO A 157 -20.94 -0.48 -1.90
C PRO A 157 -20.55 0.11 -3.27
N SER A 158 -20.07 -0.72 -4.19
CA SER A 158 -19.50 -0.33 -5.49
C SER A 158 -18.23 0.53 -5.42
N GLY A 159 -17.66 0.76 -4.24
CA GLY A 159 -16.37 1.41 -4.07
C GLY A 159 -15.22 0.56 -4.62
N THR A 160 -14.09 1.19 -4.89
CA THR A 160 -12.91 0.54 -5.45
C THR A 160 -11.84 0.35 -4.39
N PHE A 161 -11.31 -0.87 -4.28
CA PHE A 161 -10.08 -1.13 -3.55
C PHE A 161 -8.97 -1.45 -4.56
N CYS A 162 -7.86 -0.73 -4.47
CA CYS A 162 -6.73 -0.91 -5.36
C CYS A 162 -5.40 -0.76 -4.64
N GLY A 163 -4.34 -1.27 -5.24
CA GLY A 163 -3.02 -1.15 -4.65
C GLY A 163 -2.02 -2.17 -5.17
N CYS A 164 -0.91 -2.30 -4.44
CA CYS A 164 0.13 -3.28 -4.73
C CYS A 164 0.87 -3.70 -3.47
N PHE A 165 1.39 -4.93 -3.49
CA PHE A 165 2.30 -5.43 -2.47
C PHE A 165 3.04 -6.68 -2.94
N TYR A 166 4.06 -7.07 -2.17
CA TYR A 166 4.83 -8.29 -2.42
C TYR A 166 3.96 -9.54 -2.29
N VAL A 167 4.07 -10.44 -3.28
CA VAL A 167 3.52 -11.79 -3.28
C VAL A 167 4.64 -12.82 -3.45
N ARG A 168 4.51 -13.93 -2.75
CA ARG A 168 5.48 -15.04 -2.84
C ARG A 168 5.22 -15.92 -4.06
N GLY A 169 6.22 -16.71 -4.43
CA GLY A 169 6.08 -17.76 -5.44
C GLY A 169 6.39 -17.31 -6.87
N GLN A 170 6.62 -16.01 -7.09
CA GLN A 170 6.95 -15.47 -8.41
C GLN A 170 8.46 -15.57 -8.72
N ASN A 171 9.31 -15.33 -7.72
CA ASN A 171 10.76 -15.37 -7.87
C ASN A 171 11.42 -15.99 -6.62
N ARG A 172 11.97 -17.19 -6.78
CA ARG A 172 12.59 -17.96 -5.67
C ARG A 172 13.71 -17.21 -4.96
N ARG A 173 14.50 -16.40 -5.70
CA ARG A 173 15.57 -15.57 -5.13
C ARG A 173 15.00 -14.46 -4.26
N THR A 174 14.00 -13.74 -4.75
CA THR A 174 13.33 -12.69 -3.98
C THR A 174 12.69 -13.26 -2.72
N ASP A 175 11.99 -14.38 -2.82
CA ASP A 175 11.36 -15.05 -1.67
C ASP A 175 12.39 -15.45 -0.62
N TRP A 176 13.56 -15.96 -1.04
CA TRP A 176 14.66 -16.29 -0.14
C TRP A 176 15.21 -15.05 0.55
N LEU A 177 15.46 -13.97 -0.19
CA LEU A 177 15.94 -12.69 0.36
C LEU A 177 14.94 -12.08 1.34
N VAL A 178 13.64 -12.08 1.00
CA VAL A 178 12.57 -11.60 1.89
C VAL A 178 12.59 -12.38 3.20
N ARG A 179 12.62 -13.71 3.15
CA ARG A 179 12.64 -14.55 4.36
C ARG A 179 13.90 -14.37 5.20
N ARG A 180 15.06 -14.13 4.59
CA ARG A 180 16.36 -14.06 5.28
C ARG A 180 16.74 -12.66 5.75
N LEU A 181 16.24 -11.60 5.07
CA LEU A 181 16.65 -10.23 5.35
C LEU A 181 15.49 -9.36 5.86
N TYR A 182 14.31 -9.46 5.28
CA TYR A 182 13.19 -8.54 5.57
C TYR A 182 12.36 -9.01 6.76
N VAL A 183 12.06 -10.31 6.83
CA VAL A 183 11.27 -10.87 7.95
C VAL A 183 12.00 -10.74 9.29
N PRO A 184 13.30 -11.10 9.44
CA PRO A 184 13.99 -10.95 10.71
C PRO A 184 14.12 -9.51 11.20
N LYS A 185 14.11 -8.54 10.26
CA LYS A 185 14.14 -7.11 10.57
C LYS A 185 12.77 -6.53 10.91
N GLY A 186 11.70 -7.30 10.80
CA GLY A 186 10.33 -6.85 11.03
C GLY A 186 9.76 -5.95 9.94
N TRP A 187 10.41 -5.86 8.77
CA TRP A 187 9.88 -5.08 7.65
C TRP A 187 8.75 -5.78 6.93
N PHE A 188 8.80 -7.13 6.92
CA PHE A 188 7.78 -7.97 6.31
C PHE A 188 7.28 -8.99 7.32
N THR A 189 5.97 -9.21 7.32
CA THR A 189 5.28 -10.09 8.27
C THR A 189 4.60 -11.24 7.52
N PRO A 190 5.00 -12.51 7.73
CA PRO A 190 4.28 -13.64 7.17
C PRO A 190 2.90 -13.84 7.88
N PRO A 191 1.94 -14.56 7.27
CA PRO A 191 2.05 -15.24 5.98
C PRO A 191 1.97 -14.27 4.79
N PHE A 192 2.49 -14.70 3.63
CA PHE A 192 2.44 -13.93 2.39
C PHE A 192 1.48 -14.58 1.40
N GLU A 193 0.70 -13.78 0.71
CA GLU A 193 -0.13 -14.21 -0.40
C GLU A 193 0.72 -14.67 -1.59
N THR A 194 0.17 -15.57 -2.39
CA THR A 194 0.57 -15.78 -3.79
C THR A 194 -0.32 -14.91 -4.69
N ALA A 195 0.01 -14.78 -5.97
CA ALA A 195 -0.86 -14.06 -6.90
C ALA A 195 -2.25 -14.71 -7.00
N GLU A 196 -2.31 -16.03 -6.98
CA GLU A 196 -3.54 -16.81 -7.01
C GLU A 196 -4.37 -16.64 -5.74
N SER A 197 -3.75 -16.81 -4.54
CA SER A 197 -4.47 -16.64 -3.28
C SER A 197 -4.97 -15.21 -3.10
N LEU A 198 -4.21 -14.22 -3.56
CA LEU A 198 -4.65 -12.82 -3.58
C LEU A 198 -5.88 -12.64 -4.48
N TRP A 199 -5.85 -13.18 -5.68
CA TRP A 199 -6.98 -13.08 -6.61
C TRP A 199 -8.25 -13.71 -6.01
N HIS A 200 -8.17 -14.93 -5.48
CA HIS A 200 -9.29 -15.60 -4.81
C HIS A 200 -9.83 -14.79 -3.63
N ARG A 201 -8.95 -14.29 -2.77
CA ARG A 201 -9.35 -13.46 -1.62
C ARG A 201 -10.10 -12.20 -2.06
N LEU A 202 -9.60 -11.52 -3.09
CA LEU A 202 -10.25 -10.31 -3.61
C LEU A 202 -11.62 -10.61 -4.19
N GLU A 203 -11.74 -11.67 -5.02
CA GLU A 203 -13.01 -12.10 -5.60
C GLU A 203 -14.04 -12.50 -4.54
N GLU A 204 -13.64 -13.28 -3.54
CA GLU A 204 -14.50 -13.76 -2.46
C GLU A 204 -14.93 -12.63 -1.51
N THR A 205 -14.00 -11.72 -1.19
CA THR A 205 -14.27 -10.65 -0.21
C THR A 205 -14.97 -9.45 -0.82
N PHE A 206 -14.50 -8.99 -1.98
CA PHE A 206 -14.99 -7.73 -2.57
C PHE A 206 -15.89 -7.99 -3.79
N GLY A 207 -15.53 -8.91 -4.67
CA GLY A 207 -16.16 -9.19 -5.95
C GLY A 207 -15.15 -9.07 -7.10
N PRO A 208 -15.59 -8.73 -8.33
CA PRO A 208 -14.72 -8.79 -9.50
C PRO A 208 -13.38 -8.09 -9.31
N ALA A 209 -12.29 -8.84 -9.50
CA ALA A 209 -10.93 -8.38 -9.26
C ALA A 209 -10.02 -8.62 -10.46
N LYS A 210 -9.08 -7.70 -10.65
CA LYS A 210 -7.96 -7.84 -11.59
C LYS A 210 -6.68 -7.85 -10.79
N VAL A 211 -5.85 -8.87 -10.99
CA VAL A 211 -4.52 -8.98 -10.38
C VAL A 211 -3.50 -9.11 -11.51
N ARG A 212 -2.44 -8.32 -11.44
CA ARG A 212 -1.31 -8.36 -12.37
C ARG A 212 -0.02 -8.43 -11.56
N THR A 213 0.93 -9.23 -12.00
CA THR A 213 2.24 -9.33 -11.36
C THR A 213 3.34 -8.79 -12.27
N VAL A 214 4.27 -8.07 -11.67
CA VAL A 214 5.57 -7.72 -12.24
C VAL A 214 6.61 -8.22 -11.25
N GLN A 215 7.37 -9.23 -11.65
CA GLN A 215 8.23 -9.98 -10.73
C GLN A 215 7.43 -10.44 -9.47
N SER A 216 7.93 -10.14 -8.27
CA SER A 216 7.27 -10.48 -7.00
C SER A 216 6.33 -9.38 -6.46
N MET A 217 5.97 -8.39 -7.28
CA MET A 217 4.98 -7.36 -6.92
C MET A 217 3.66 -7.65 -7.62
N ALA A 218 2.59 -7.76 -6.86
CA ALA A 218 1.24 -7.85 -7.40
C ALA A 218 0.54 -6.49 -7.28
N SER A 219 -0.03 -6.03 -8.38
CA SER A 219 -0.95 -4.89 -8.42
C SER A 219 -2.36 -5.40 -8.62
N PHE A 220 -3.32 -4.76 -7.99
CA PHE A 220 -4.71 -5.21 -8.04
C PHE A 220 -5.69 -4.03 -8.05
N VAL A 221 -6.84 -4.29 -8.64
CA VAL A 221 -8.03 -3.43 -8.58
C VAL A 221 -9.24 -4.33 -8.44
N CYS A 222 -10.07 -4.09 -7.44
CA CYS A 222 -11.34 -4.78 -7.26
C CYS A 222 -12.45 -3.80 -6.85
N ARG A 223 -13.70 -4.22 -7.01
CA ARG A 223 -14.88 -3.44 -6.61
C ARG A 223 -15.67 -4.20 -5.57
N LYS A 224 -16.02 -3.50 -4.47
CA LYS A 224 -16.98 -4.04 -3.50
C LYS A 224 -18.33 -4.27 -4.20
N ALA A 225 -18.84 -5.50 -4.10
CA ALA A 225 -20.13 -5.85 -4.66
C ALA A 225 -21.22 -4.93 -4.09
N LYS A 226 -22.24 -4.64 -4.89
CA LYS A 226 -23.47 -4.01 -4.38
C LYS A 226 -24.10 -4.97 -3.39
N GLU A 227 -24.52 -4.46 -2.24
CA GLU A 227 -25.39 -5.25 -1.37
C GLU A 227 -26.60 -5.68 -2.21
N LYS A 228 -26.82 -6.99 -2.28
CA LYS A 228 -28.07 -7.49 -2.83
C LYS A 228 -29.12 -7.09 -1.81
N HIS A 229 -29.94 -6.08 -2.13
CA HIS A 229 -31.18 -5.88 -1.40
C HIS A 229 -31.98 -7.18 -1.49
N PRO A 230 -32.42 -7.73 -0.34
CA PRO A 230 -33.31 -8.89 -0.31
C PRO A 230 -34.63 -8.63 -1.01
#